data_12abdd1c7a6dd36af1729031908a38c6
#
_entry.id   12abdd1c7a6dd36af1729031908a38c6
#
_cell.length_a   1.000
_cell.length_b   1.000
_cell.length_c   1.000
_cell.angle_alpha   90.00
_cell.angle_beta   90.00
_cell.angle_gamma   90.00
#
_symmetry.space_group_name_H-M   'P 1'
#
loop_
_entity.id
_entity.type
_entity.pdbx_description
1 polymer ?
#
loop_
_entity_poly.entity_id
_entity_poly.type
_entity_poly.pdbx_seq_one_letter_code
_entity_poly.pdbx_strand_id
1 'polypeptide(L)'
;MISKTKRSLTFALATAAFTFAIPSAHAQAPRVIKISHQFPAASSEDGDFRDRLVRRFAAEVEKQSKGSLKFEIYPGSSLMKTNSQIGALRKSALDMSLVPLAYGGGEIPAVNITLMPTVVNSYEQGMRWKTAPIGKELDRILADKNIKIITWVWQAGGIASTKKTVVVPDDAKGLKFRGGSKE
;
A
#
# COMPACT_ATOMS: atom_id res chain seq x y z
N MET A 1 23.41 -90.60 -38.20
CA MET A 1 22.08 -90.00 -38.16
C MET A 1 22.20 -88.79 -37.26
N ILE A 2 22.14 -87.59 -37.85
CA ILE A 2 22.43 -86.33 -37.14
C ILE A 2 21.12 -85.58 -36.97
N SER A 3 20.67 -85.41 -35.73
CA SER A 3 19.50 -84.61 -35.36
C SER A 3 19.88 -83.12 -35.27
N LYS A 4 19.23 -82.28 -36.09
CA LYS A 4 19.39 -80.82 -36.04
C LYS A 4 18.36 -80.20 -35.10
N THR A 5 18.82 -79.73 -33.96
CA THR A 5 18.01 -78.96 -33.00
C THR A 5 17.97 -77.48 -33.44
N LYS A 6 16.79 -77.01 -33.84
CA LYS A 6 16.54 -75.56 -34.13
C LYS A 6 16.40 -74.79 -32.82
N ARG A 7 17.28 -73.87 -32.58
CA ARG A 7 17.15 -72.84 -31.47
C ARG A 7 16.36 -71.67 -32.01
N SER A 8 15.15 -71.49 -31.49
CA SER A 8 14.35 -70.28 -31.69
C SER A 8 14.83 -69.21 -30.76
N LEU A 9 15.32 -68.12 -31.34
CA LEU A 9 15.72 -66.95 -30.61
C LEU A 9 14.51 -65.96 -30.45
N THR A 10 13.90 -65.90 -29.26
CA THR A 10 12.79 -65.00 -29.01
C THR A 10 13.39 -63.67 -28.55
N PHE A 11 13.29 -62.61 -29.37
CA PHE A 11 13.64 -61.29 -29.07
C PHE A 11 12.50 -60.65 -28.24
N ALA A 12 12.69 -60.44 -26.93
CA ALA A 12 11.79 -59.70 -26.09
C ALA A 12 12.11 -58.21 -26.22
N LEU A 13 11.21 -57.46 -26.88
CA LEU A 13 11.30 -55.99 -26.98
C LEU A 13 10.78 -55.37 -25.69
N ALA A 14 11.68 -54.97 -24.81
CA ALA A 14 11.33 -54.23 -23.60
C ALA A 14 11.08 -52.74 -23.95
N THR A 15 9.81 -52.34 -24.07
CA THR A 15 9.42 -50.96 -24.24
C THR A 15 9.47 -50.24 -22.88
N ALA A 16 10.55 -49.51 -22.62
CA ALA A 16 10.66 -48.64 -21.44
C ALA A 16 9.77 -47.41 -21.61
N ALA A 17 8.62 -47.40 -20.97
CA ALA A 17 7.76 -46.23 -20.88
C ALA A 17 8.42 -45.21 -19.94
N PHE A 18 9.07 -44.19 -20.50
CA PHE A 18 9.54 -43.02 -19.77
C PHE A 18 8.31 -42.15 -19.42
N THR A 19 7.74 -42.34 -18.25
CA THR A 19 6.75 -41.41 -17.69
C THR A 19 7.45 -40.10 -17.32
N PHE A 20 7.34 -39.09 -18.17
CA PHE A 20 7.68 -37.72 -17.85
C PHE A 20 6.74 -37.26 -16.72
N ALA A 21 7.20 -37.29 -15.48
CA ALA A 21 6.56 -36.60 -14.39
C ALA A 21 6.64 -35.07 -14.66
N ILE A 22 5.58 -34.52 -15.24
CA ILE A 22 5.44 -33.06 -15.36
C ILE A 22 5.35 -32.54 -13.93
N PRO A 23 6.31 -31.71 -13.44
CA PRO A 23 6.20 -31.12 -12.13
C PRO A 23 4.90 -30.27 -12.15
N SER A 24 3.93 -30.67 -11.34
CA SER A 24 2.73 -29.86 -11.10
C SER A 24 3.24 -28.53 -10.52
N ALA A 25 3.20 -27.46 -11.32
CA ALA A 25 3.46 -26.12 -10.84
C ALA A 25 2.40 -25.84 -9.76
N HIS A 26 2.77 -25.99 -8.51
CA HIS A 26 1.92 -25.59 -7.39
C HIS A 26 1.74 -24.09 -7.52
N ALA A 27 0.59 -23.66 -8.00
CA ALA A 27 0.21 -22.27 -7.99
C ALA A 27 0.24 -21.84 -6.51
N GLN A 28 1.22 -21.02 -6.15
CA GLN A 28 1.34 -20.47 -4.80
C GLN A 28 0.05 -19.71 -4.50
N ALA A 29 -0.54 -19.97 -3.32
CA ALA A 29 -1.75 -19.26 -2.90
C ALA A 29 -1.53 -17.75 -2.95
N PRO A 30 -2.51 -16.97 -3.40
CA PRO A 30 -2.38 -15.51 -3.49
C PRO A 30 -1.98 -14.91 -2.14
N ARG A 31 -1.02 -13.99 -2.16
CA ARG A 31 -0.69 -13.20 -0.99
C ARG A 31 -1.74 -12.12 -0.80
N VAL A 32 -2.40 -12.11 0.36
CA VAL A 32 -3.38 -11.07 0.73
C VAL A 32 -2.66 -9.90 1.39
N ILE A 33 -2.94 -8.70 0.90
CA ILE A 33 -2.40 -7.42 1.39
C ILE A 33 -3.54 -6.61 2.00
N LYS A 34 -3.41 -6.21 3.26
CA LYS A 34 -4.40 -5.43 3.99
C LYS A 34 -4.09 -3.95 3.87
N ILE A 35 -5.07 -3.18 3.37
CA ILE A 35 -5.00 -1.72 3.27
C ILE A 35 -6.01 -1.10 4.23
N SER A 36 -5.57 -0.27 5.17
CA SER A 36 -6.45 0.48 6.06
C SER A 36 -6.36 1.98 5.80
N HIS A 37 -7.48 2.69 5.86
CA HIS A 37 -7.52 4.16 5.79
C HIS A 37 -8.73 4.75 6.52
N GLN A 38 -8.64 6.05 6.84
CA GLN A 38 -9.69 6.75 7.61
C GLN A 38 -10.87 7.25 6.77
N PHE A 39 -10.75 7.25 5.46
CA PHE A 39 -11.70 7.89 4.56
C PHE A 39 -12.95 7.04 4.39
N PRO A 40 -14.14 7.66 4.18
CA PRO A 40 -15.37 6.91 3.94
C PRO A 40 -15.26 5.96 2.76
N ALA A 41 -15.96 4.84 2.85
CA ALA A 41 -16.07 3.92 1.72
C ALA A 41 -16.76 4.62 0.54
N ALA A 42 -16.23 4.47 -0.66
CA ALA A 42 -16.87 4.91 -1.88
C ALA A 42 -17.73 3.78 -2.44
N SER A 43 -19.05 3.96 -2.42
CA SER A 43 -20.01 3.02 -3.01
C SER A 43 -20.34 3.33 -4.47
N SER A 44 -19.89 4.47 -4.98
CA SER A 44 -20.14 4.97 -6.34
C SER A 44 -18.98 5.82 -6.85
N GLU A 45 -19.03 6.20 -8.12
CA GLU A 45 -18.07 7.14 -8.75
C GLU A 45 -18.04 8.52 -8.06
N ASP A 46 -19.13 8.91 -7.39
CA ASP A 46 -19.22 10.18 -6.64
C ASP A 46 -18.75 10.05 -5.19
N GLY A 47 -18.33 8.86 -4.75
CA GLY A 47 -17.82 8.61 -3.40
C GLY A 47 -16.45 9.23 -3.16
N ASP A 48 -15.94 9.07 -1.95
CA ASP A 48 -14.64 9.65 -1.55
C ASP A 48 -13.52 9.22 -2.50
N PHE A 49 -12.88 10.20 -3.14
CA PHE A 49 -11.87 9.94 -4.18
C PHE A 49 -10.65 9.18 -3.64
N ARG A 50 -10.37 9.25 -2.35
CA ARG A 50 -9.24 8.59 -1.70
C ARG A 50 -9.49 7.08 -1.56
N ASP A 51 -10.71 6.68 -1.22
CA ASP A 51 -11.08 5.26 -1.24
C ASP A 51 -11.13 4.73 -2.68
N ARG A 52 -11.66 5.51 -3.63
CA ARG A 52 -11.63 5.15 -5.06
C ARG A 52 -10.20 4.96 -5.59
N LEU A 53 -9.26 5.83 -5.17
CA LEU A 53 -7.85 5.69 -5.51
C LEU A 53 -7.27 4.36 -5.01
N VAL A 54 -7.54 4.01 -3.74
CA VAL A 54 -7.08 2.75 -3.15
C VAL A 54 -7.67 1.55 -3.89
N ARG A 55 -8.97 1.58 -4.19
CA ARG A 55 -9.63 0.48 -4.94
C ARG A 55 -9.09 0.33 -6.35
N ARG A 56 -8.87 1.44 -7.06
CA ARG A 56 -8.28 1.43 -8.40
C ARG A 56 -6.85 0.89 -8.38
N PHE A 57 -6.04 1.31 -7.41
CA PHE A 57 -4.70 0.79 -7.21
C PHE A 57 -4.72 -0.73 -6.97
N ALA A 58 -5.55 -1.20 -6.05
CA ALA A 58 -5.70 -2.62 -5.73
C ALA A 58 -6.09 -3.44 -6.97
N ALA A 59 -7.13 -3.01 -7.69
CA ALA A 59 -7.62 -3.70 -8.88
C ALA A 59 -6.54 -3.79 -9.98
N GLU A 60 -5.79 -2.71 -10.20
CA GLU A 60 -4.73 -2.68 -11.21
C GLU A 60 -3.56 -3.60 -10.82
N VAL A 61 -3.14 -3.60 -9.57
CA VAL A 61 -2.07 -4.49 -9.09
C VAL A 61 -2.52 -5.96 -9.10
N GLU A 62 -3.75 -6.27 -8.70
CA GLU A 62 -4.30 -7.62 -8.83
C GLU A 62 -4.27 -8.12 -10.27
N LYS A 63 -4.67 -7.28 -11.21
CA LYS A 63 -4.64 -7.58 -12.64
C LYS A 63 -3.21 -7.81 -13.13
N GLN A 64 -2.27 -6.88 -12.83
CA GLN A 64 -0.88 -6.98 -13.29
C GLN A 64 -0.13 -8.14 -12.66
N SER A 65 -0.43 -8.48 -11.41
CA SER A 65 0.14 -9.64 -10.70
C SER A 65 -0.47 -10.97 -11.13
N LYS A 66 -1.42 -10.96 -12.09
CA LYS A 66 -2.17 -12.14 -12.52
C LYS A 66 -2.83 -12.88 -11.35
N GLY A 67 -3.29 -12.12 -10.34
CA GLY A 67 -3.96 -12.63 -9.16
C GLY A 67 -3.05 -13.23 -8.09
N SER A 68 -1.72 -13.14 -8.23
CA SER A 68 -0.79 -13.57 -7.17
C SER A 68 -0.80 -12.64 -5.94
N LEU A 69 -1.24 -11.39 -6.12
CA LEU A 69 -1.54 -10.44 -5.04
C LEU A 69 -3.05 -10.22 -4.98
N LYS A 70 -3.60 -10.16 -3.77
CA LYS A 70 -4.99 -9.84 -3.46
C LYS A 70 -5.05 -8.76 -2.41
N PHE A 71 -6.11 -7.96 -2.40
CA PHE A 71 -6.23 -6.84 -1.47
C PHE A 71 -7.51 -6.92 -0.66
N GLU A 72 -7.39 -6.69 0.64
CA GLU A 72 -8.49 -6.42 1.57
C GLU A 72 -8.43 -4.96 1.98
N ILE A 73 -9.47 -4.19 1.65
CA ILE A 73 -9.53 -2.75 1.89
C ILE A 73 -10.47 -2.46 3.04
N TYR A 74 -9.97 -1.73 4.04
CA TYR A 74 -10.64 -1.39 5.28
C TYR A 74 -10.81 0.14 5.38
N PRO A 75 -11.90 0.70 4.80
CA PRO A 75 -12.19 2.14 4.84
C PRO A 75 -12.73 2.56 6.23
N GLY A 76 -12.80 3.87 6.46
CA GLY A 76 -13.43 4.45 7.66
C GLY A 76 -12.77 4.04 8.97
N SER A 77 -11.49 3.68 8.96
CA SER A 77 -10.77 3.15 10.14
C SER A 77 -11.38 1.84 10.70
N SER A 78 -12.04 1.03 9.85
CA SER A 78 -12.74 -0.19 10.27
C SER A 78 -11.82 -1.28 10.80
N LEU A 79 -10.55 -1.34 10.36
CA LEU A 79 -9.58 -2.29 10.86
C LEU A 79 -8.87 -1.78 12.12
N MET A 80 -8.46 -0.52 12.12
CA MET A 80 -7.77 0.13 13.25
C MET A 80 -7.90 1.65 13.21
N LYS A 81 -7.74 2.28 14.37
CA LYS A 81 -7.77 3.75 14.50
C LYS A 81 -6.66 4.38 13.66
N THR A 82 -6.95 5.53 13.04
CA THR A 82 -6.03 6.24 12.15
C THR A 82 -4.67 6.48 12.77
N ASN A 83 -4.62 6.97 14.01
CA ASN A 83 -3.37 7.28 14.71
C ASN A 83 -2.50 6.04 15.03
N SER A 84 -3.05 4.84 14.90
CA SER A 84 -2.31 3.59 15.11
C SER A 84 -1.71 3.02 13.82
N GLN A 85 -2.10 3.54 12.65
CA GLN A 85 -1.75 2.93 11.37
C GLN A 85 -0.25 3.05 11.06
N ILE A 86 0.38 4.20 11.34
CA ILE A 86 1.84 4.38 11.14
C ILE A 86 2.62 3.42 12.03
N GLY A 87 2.27 3.30 13.31
CA GLY A 87 2.90 2.36 14.22
C GLY A 87 2.69 0.89 13.80
N ALA A 88 1.52 0.56 13.23
CA ALA A 88 1.22 -0.78 12.72
C ALA A 88 2.04 -1.12 11.47
N LEU A 89 2.21 -0.17 10.53
CA LEU A 89 3.10 -0.32 9.37
C LEU A 89 4.54 -0.61 9.80
N ARG A 90 5.08 0.16 10.73
CA ARG A 90 6.44 -0.03 11.26
C ARG A 90 6.67 -1.42 11.83
N LYS A 91 5.65 -2.00 12.47
CA LYS A 91 5.69 -3.32 13.11
C LYS A 91 5.25 -4.45 12.18
N SER A 92 4.99 -4.15 10.90
CA SER A 92 4.43 -5.10 9.91
C SER A 92 3.12 -5.76 10.37
N ALA A 93 2.36 -5.10 11.23
CA ALA A 93 1.01 -5.50 11.64
C ALA A 93 -0.08 -5.01 10.66
N LEU A 94 0.28 -4.12 9.74
CA LEU A 94 -0.50 -3.65 8.62
C LEU A 94 0.40 -3.59 7.39
N ASP A 95 -0.08 -4.05 6.25
CA ASP A 95 0.73 -4.08 5.03
C ASP A 95 0.79 -2.69 4.36
N MET A 96 -0.36 -2.01 4.25
CA MET A 96 -0.46 -0.72 3.57
C MET A 96 -1.48 0.20 4.24
N SER A 97 -1.27 1.51 4.07
CA SER A 97 -2.22 2.52 4.52
C SER A 97 -2.23 3.74 3.59
N LEU A 98 -3.40 4.34 3.43
CA LEU A 98 -3.53 5.71 2.93
C LEU A 98 -3.81 6.62 4.12
N VAL A 99 -2.77 7.27 4.63
CA VAL A 99 -2.80 8.04 5.88
C VAL A 99 -2.01 9.33 5.76
N PRO A 100 -2.46 10.45 6.38
CA PRO A 100 -1.62 11.64 6.51
C PRO A 100 -0.36 11.30 7.32
N LEU A 101 0.82 11.48 6.73
CA LEU A 101 2.08 11.10 7.35
C LEU A 101 2.31 11.79 8.70
N ALA A 102 1.87 13.04 8.84
CA ALA A 102 2.02 13.79 10.08
C ALA A 102 1.30 13.17 11.30
N TYR A 103 0.37 12.24 11.10
CA TYR A 103 -0.19 11.46 12.21
C TYR A 103 0.84 10.55 12.90
N GLY A 104 1.95 10.28 12.23
CA GLY A 104 3.12 9.62 12.80
C GLY A 104 4.12 10.55 13.47
N GLY A 105 3.86 11.86 13.52
CA GLY A 105 4.81 12.88 13.97
C GLY A 105 5.31 12.70 15.41
N GLY A 106 4.51 12.09 16.29
CA GLY A 106 4.96 11.76 17.64
C GLY A 106 6.01 10.63 17.71
N GLU A 107 6.09 9.79 16.67
CA GLU A 107 7.07 8.69 16.58
C GLU A 107 8.19 9.01 15.59
N ILE A 108 7.89 9.78 14.56
CA ILE A 108 8.80 10.18 13.48
C ILE A 108 8.66 11.69 13.26
N PRO A 109 9.31 12.54 14.03
CA PRO A 109 9.09 14.02 13.96
C PRO A 109 9.26 14.60 12.55
N ALA A 110 10.15 14.04 11.73
CA ALA A 110 10.39 14.53 10.38
C ALA A 110 9.14 14.53 9.49
N VAL A 111 8.16 13.66 9.72
CA VAL A 111 6.95 13.61 8.88
C VAL A 111 6.03 14.82 9.08
N ASN A 112 6.19 15.59 10.16
CA ASN A 112 5.41 16.81 10.40
C ASN A 112 5.62 17.85 9.30
N ILE A 113 6.76 17.85 8.62
CA ILE A 113 7.03 18.74 7.48
C ILE A 113 5.96 18.66 6.39
N THR A 114 5.28 17.54 6.27
CA THR A 114 4.21 17.33 5.27
C THR A 114 2.94 18.13 5.54
N LEU A 115 2.77 18.66 6.76
CA LEU A 115 1.65 19.53 7.15
C LEU A 115 2.09 20.94 7.51
N MET A 116 3.39 21.27 7.44
CA MET A 116 3.84 22.62 7.78
C MET A 116 3.29 23.64 6.78
N PRO A 117 2.68 24.73 7.28
CA PRO A 117 2.19 25.80 6.42
C PRO A 117 3.31 26.33 5.51
N THR A 118 2.96 26.74 4.31
CA THR A 118 3.83 27.39 3.31
C THR A 118 4.95 26.52 2.72
N VAL A 119 5.21 25.32 3.24
CA VAL A 119 6.24 24.41 2.69
C VAL A 119 5.85 23.90 1.30
N VAL A 120 4.56 23.66 1.06
CA VAL A 120 4.03 23.28 -0.26
C VAL A 120 2.88 24.22 -0.61
N ASN A 121 3.06 25.01 -1.66
CA ASN A 121 2.12 26.07 -2.05
C ASN A 121 1.37 25.76 -3.36
N SER A 122 1.74 24.70 -4.06
CA SER A 122 1.03 24.26 -5.27
C SER A 122 1.11 22.73 -5.44
N TYR A 123 0.22 22.18 -6.26
CA TYR A 123 0.24 20.76 -6.60
C TYR A 123 1.52 20.38 -7.36
N GLU A 124 2.02 21.25 -8.25
CA GLU A 124 3.27 21.01 -8.97
C GLU A 124 4.46 20.94 -8.02
N GLN A 125 4.50 21.80 -7.02
CA GLN A 125 5.52 21.76 -5.97
C GLN A 125 5.41 20.45 -5.15
N GLY A 126 4.21 20.06 -4.76
CA GLY A 126 3.96 18.80 -4.07
C GLY A 126 4.41 17.59 -4.88
N MET A 127 4.08 17.55 -6.17
CA MET A 127 4.47 16.44 -7.05
C MET A 127 5.99 16.34 -7.24
N ARG A 128 6.74 17.44 -7.18
CA ARG A 128 8.19 17.43 -7.22
C ARG A 128 8.84 16.75 -6.00
N TRP A 129 8.17 16.61 -4.89
CA TRP A 129 8.71 15.90 -3.71
C TRP A 129 9.16 14.48 -4.05
N LYS A 130 8.51 13.84 -4.99
CA LYS A 130 8.88 12.50 -5.45
C LYS A 130 10.35 12.39 -5.88
N THR A 131 10.92 13.46 -6.43
CA THR A 131 12.29 13.50 -6.98
C THR A 131 13.21 14.50 -6.28
N ALA A 132 12.65 15.45 -5.54
CA ALA A 132 13.38 16.48 -4.82
C ALA A 132 14.19 15.93 -3.64
N PRO A 133 15.28 16.59 -3.23
CA PRO A 133 16.11 16.16 -2.09
C PRO A 133 15.30 15.96 -0.81
N ILE A 134 14.34 16.85 -0.52
CA ILE A 134 13.48 16.79 0.67
C ILE A 134 12.64 15.50 0.72
N GLY A 135 12.05 15.11 -0.41
CA GLY A 135 11.25 13.89 -0.48
C GLY A 135 12.13 12.64 -0.38
N LYS A 136 13.31 12.65 -1.00
CA LYS A 136 14.29 11.56 -0.90
C LYS A 136 14.80 11.37 0.52
N GLU A 137 15.06 12.47 1.23
CA GLU A 137 15.48 12.40 2.63
C GLU A 137 14.35 11.86 3.51
N LEU A 138 13.11 12.27 3.28
CA LEU A 138 11.96 11.72 4.00
C LEU A 138 11.77 10.23 3.71
N ASP A 139 11.92 9.81 2.45
CA ASP A 139 11.91 8.39 2.07
C ASP A 139 12.99 7.60 2.81
N ARG A 140 14.20 8.16 2.95
CA ARG A 140 15.30 7.52 3.69
C ARG A 140 14.96 7.38 5.18
N ILE A 141 14.47 8.45 5.81
CA ILE A 141 14.07 8.44 7.23
C ILE A 141 12.97 7.39 7.48
N LEU A 142 12.00 7.29 6.57
CA LEU A 142 10.91 6.32 6.67
C LEU A 142 11.39 4.90 6.43
N ALA A 143 12.33 4.69 5.51
CA ALA A 143 12.92 3.37 5.27
C ALA A 143 13.63 2.83 6.51
N ASP A 144 14.34 3.66 7.27
CA ASP A 144 14.95 3.31 8.57
C ASP A 144 13.90 2.91 9.63
N LYS A 145 12.63 3.23 9.39
CA LYS A 145 11.48 2.85 10.22
C LYS A 145 10.61 1.76 9.59
N ASN A 146 11.13 1.06 8.60
CA ASN A 146 10.42 0.00 7.87
C ASN A 146 9.15 0.48 7.14
N ILE A 147 9.15 1.73 6.66
CA ILE A 147 8.05 2.33 5.89
C ILE A 147 8.56 2.74 4.52
N LYS A 148 7.77 2.45 3.48
CA LYS A 148 8.02 2.91 2.11
C LYS A 148 6.83 3.72 1.60
N ILE A 149 7.09 4.93 1.09
CA ILE A 149 6.07 5.69 0.35
C ILE A 149 5.96 5.12 -1.07
N ILE A 150 4.74 4.74 -1.44
CA ILE A 150 4.45 4.23 -2.79
C ILE A 150 4.03 5.39 -3.69
N THR A 151 3.17 6.28 -3.17
CA THR A 151 2.70 7.45 -3.90
C THR A 151 2.34 8.59 -2.95
N TRP A 152 2.36 9.80 -3.49
CA TRP A 152 1.94 11.01 -2.78
C TRP A 152 0.55 11.42 -3.23
N VAL A 153 -0.30 11.79 -2.26
CA VAL A 153 -1.62 12.39 -2.48
C VAL A 153 -1.65 13.74 -1.78
N TRP A 154 -1.57 14.79 -2.56
CA TRP A 154 -1.58 16.15 -2.05
C TRP A 154 -3.00 16.70 -2.03
N GLN A 155 -3.34 17.38 -0.94
CA GLN A 155 -4.62 18.05 -0.76
C GLN A 155 -4.39 19.45 -0.19
N ALA A 156 -5.19 20.40 -0.65
CA ALA A 156 -5.24 21.70 -0.03
C ALA A 156 -5.79 21.57 1.40
N GLY A 157 -5.14 22.23 2.35
CA GLY A 157 -5.59 22.36 3.73
C GLY A 157 -6.18 23.72 3.98
N GLY A 158 -6.99 23.83 5.04
CA GLY A 158 -7.57 25.09 5.46
C GLY A 158 -8.13 25.02 6.86
N ILE A 159 -8.63 26.17 7.35
CA ILE A 159 -9.30 26.30 8.62
C ILE A 159 -10.81 26.28 8.37
N ALA A 160 -11.52 25.42 9.09
CA ALA A 160 -12.99 25.45 9.17
C ALA A 160 -13.43 25.87 10.57
N SER A 161 -14.38 26.77 10.65
CA SER A 161 -14.94 27.26 11.91
C SER A 161 -16.46 27.33 11.85
N THR A 162 -17.13 26.88 12.89
CA THR A 162 -18.59 26.95 13.04
C THR A 162 -19.05 28.19 13.79
N LYS A 163 -18.15 28.96 14.43
CA LYS A 163 -18.51 30.07 15.29
C LYS A 163 -18.27 31.45 14.68
N LYS A 164 -17.14 31.64 14.05
CA LYS A 164 -16.77 32.88 13.39
C LYS A 164 -15.77 32.63 12.26
N THR A 165 -15.70 33.57 11.33
CA THR A 165 -14.67 33.59 10.29
C THR A 165 -13.31 33.80 10.93
N VAL A 166 -12.30 33.04 10.49
CA VAL A 166 -10.90 33.15 10.91
C VAL A 166 -10.08 33.52 9.68
N VAL A 167 -9.67 34.76 9.56
CA VAL A 167 -8.91 35.33 8.43
C VAL A 167 -7.52 35.73 8.80
N VAL A 168 -7.37 36.30 9.99
CA VAL A 168 -6.10 36.76 10.55
C VAL A 168 -5.80 36.03 11.87
N PRO A 169 -4.54 35.97 12.31
CA PRO A 169 -4.17 35.27 13.56
C PRO A 169 -4.97 35.68 14.78
N ASP A 170 -5.32 36.98 14.88
CA ASP A 170 -6.10 37.52 16.01
C ASP A 170 -7.51 36.94 16.10
N ASP A 171 -8.10 36.53 14.99
CA ASP A 171 -9.40 35.87 14.99
C ASP A 171 -9.36 34.50 15.67
N ALA A 172 -8.19 33.90 15.78
CA ALA A 172 -8.00 32.62 16.42
C ALA A 172 -7.99 32.68 17.94
N LYS A 173 -7.80 33.89 18.51
CA LYS A 173 -7.73 34.09 19.98
C LYS A 173 -8.99 33.60 20.67
N GLY A 174 -8.81 32.76 21.70
CA GLY A 174 -9.89 32.18 22.50
C GLY A 174 -10.69 31.08 21.83
N LEU A 175 -10.32 30.65 20.61
CA LEU A 175 -10.91 29.49 19.97
C LEU A 175 -10.15 28.21 20.34
N LYS A 176 -10.89 27.12 20.48
CA LYS A 176 -10.33 25.76 20.60
C LYS A 176 -10.17 25.16 19.23
N PHE A 177 -8.94 24.89 18.83
CA PHE A 177 -8.62 24.28 17.54
C PHE A 177 -8.35 22.79 17.67
N ARG A 178 -8.69 22.06 16.61
CA ARG A 178 -8.21 20.69 16.39
C ARG A 178 -7.04 20.76 15.39
N GLY A 179 -5.85 20.35 15.80
CA GLY A 179 -4.68 20.22 14.94
C GLY A 179 -4.67 18.90 14.16
N GLY A 180 -3.88 18.84 13.10
CA GLY A 180 -3.69 17.66 12.28
C GLY A 180 -2.64 16.68 12.83
N SER A 181 -1.73 17.15 13.68
CA SER A 181 -0.67 16.36 14.32
C SER A 181 -0.55 16.69 15.79
N LYS A 182 0.20 15.88 16.51
CA LYS A 182 0.65 16.19 17.86
C LYS A 182 1.98 16.96 17.72
N GLU A 183 1.96 18.22 18.02
CA GLU A 183 3.14 19.08 18.10
C GLU A 183 3.63 19.15 19.54
#